data_617721ac1328045cb5d30bda330292c8
#
_entry.id   617721ac1328045cb5d30bda330292c8
#
_cell.length_a   1.000
_cell.length_b   1.000
_cell.length_c   1.000
_cell.angle_alpha   90.00
_cell.angle_beta   90.00
_cell.angle_gamma   90.00
#
_symmetry.space_group_name_H-M   'P 1'
#
loop_
_entity.id
_entity.type
_entity.pdbx_description
1 polymer ?
#
loop_
_entity_poly.entity_id
_entity_poly.type
_entity_poly.pdbx_seq_one_letter_code
_entity_poly.pdbx_strand_id
1 'polypeptide(L)'
;MSNSQKNVLGEDLEECSKNPLTGWFRDGCCNTDENDRGLHTVCVKVNDEFLEWCKEAGNDLITPHPEFGFPGLVDGDNWCVCASWVARALEAGIGCSIYLKKTHLNTLKLVPIETLKKFAIDLS
;
A
#
# COMPACT_ATOMS: atom_id res chain seq x y z
N MET A 1 -5.64 -22.56 -9.19
CA MET A 1 -5.39 -21.95 -9.58
C MET A 1 -4.78 -21.16 -9.40
N SER A 2 -4.32 -20.84 -9.68
CA SER A 2 -3.50 -20.12 -9.37
C SER A 2 -3.52 -19.02 -9.81
N ASN A 3 -4.08 -18.26 -9.63
CA ASN A 3 -4.00 -17.00 -9.81
C ASN A 3 -3.27 -16.34 -8.80
N SER A 4 -2.21 -16.92 -8.34
CA SER A 4 -1.44 -16.32 -7.36
C SER A 4 -0.85 -15.08 -7.87
N GLN A 5 -1.06 -14.01 -7.22
CA GLN A 5 -0.44 -12.75 -7.46
C GLN A 5 0.99 -12.80 -6.90
N LYS A 6 1.91 -12.09 -7.53
CA LYS A 6 3.30 -12.08 -7.08
C LYS A 6 3.67 -10.75 -6.45
N ASN A 7 4.59 -10.80 -5.49
CA ASN A 7 5.12 -9.59 -4.88
C ASN A 7 6.32 -9.06 -5.69
N VAL A 8 6.87 -7.92 -5.26
CA VAL A 8 7.97 -7.28 -5.99
C VAL A 8 9.26 -8.10 -5.97
N LEU A 9 9.34 -9.14 -5.13
CA LEU A 9 10.48 -10.03 -5.08
C LEU A 9 10.29 -11.26 -5.98
N GLY A 10 9.14 -11.37 -6.67
CA GLY A 10 8.83 -12.50 -7.53
C GLY A 10 8.30 -13.71 -6.79
N GLU A 11 7.98 -13.56 -5.52
CA GLU A 11 7.42 -14.63 -4.70
C GLU A 11 5.91 -14.46 -4.56
N ASP A 12 5.22 -15.41 -3.96
CA ASP A 12 3.79 -15.28 -3.74
C ASP A 12 3.51 -14.10 -2.83
N LEU A 13 2.48 -13.33 -3.18
CA LEU A 13 2.10 -12.13 -2.44
C LEU A 13 1.53 -12.53 -1.09
N GLU A 14 2.08 -11.94 -0.01
CA GLU A 14 1.60 -12.20 1.35
C GLU A 14 0.50 -11.22 1.73
N GLU A 15 -0.29 -11.59 2.72
CA GLU A 15 -1.38 -10.76 3.21
C GLU A 15 -0.87 -9.48 3.85
N CYS A 16 -1.51 -8.35 3.53
CA CYS A 16 -1.14 -7.04 4.07
C CYS A 16 -1.84 -6.78 5.41
N SER A 17 -3.18 -6.85 5.42
CA SER A 17 -3.93 -6.63 6.65
C SER A 17 -5.38 -7.08 6.51
N LYS A 18 -5.89 -7.68 7.57
CA LYS A 18 -7.32 -7.94 7.69
C LYS A 18 -7.99 -7.07 8.75
N ASN A 19 -7.19 -6.35 9.54
CA ASN A 19 -7.72 -5.44 10.56
C ASN A 19 -6.78 -4.24 10.69
N PRO A 20 -7.05 -3.17 9.94
CA PRO A 20 -8.22 -2.95 9.06
C PRO A 20 -8.16 -3.81 7.81
N LEU A 21 -9.32 -4.21 7.31
CA LEU A 21 -9.39 -4.99 6.08
C LEU A 21 -9.06 -4.09 4.91
N THR A 22 -8.08 -4.49 4.10
CA THR A 22 -7.55 -3.65 3.04
C THR A 22 -7.53 -4.39 1.71
N GLY A 23 -7.10 -3.68 0.67
CA GLY A 23 -6.94 -4.23 -0.67
C GLY A 23 -8.03 -3.76 -1.61
N TRP A 24 -7.71 -3.72 -2.91
CA TRP A 24 -8.67 -3.36 -3.95
C TRP A 24 -9.89 -4.29 -3.89
N PHE A 25 -9.65 -5.58 -3.62
CA PHE A 25 -10.72 -6.57 -3.50
C PHE A 25 -11.23 -6.75 -2.07
N ARG A 26 -10.67 -6.04 -1.11
CA ARG A 26 -11.00 -6.18 0.32
C ARG A 26 -10.83 -7.61 0.82
N ASP A 27 -9.77 -8.27 0.37
CA ASP A 27 -9.42 -9.61 0.81
C ASP A 27 -8.19 -9.64 1.71
N GLY A 28 -7.68 -8.48 2.09
CA GLY A 28 -6.51 -8.37 2.97
C GLY A 28 -5.19 -8.32 2.23
N CYS A 29 -5.18 -8.54 0.92
CA CYS A 29 -3.97 -8.58 0.11
C CYS A 29 -3.97 -7.44 -0.89
N CYS A 30 -2.78 -6.95 -1.24
CA CYS A 30 -2.65 -5.86 -2.20
C CYS A 30 -2.70 -6.39 -3.64
N ASN A 31 -3.71 -7.22 -3.92
CA ASN A 31 -3.99 -7.73 -5.25
C ASN A 31 -4.48 -6.62 -6.16
N THR A 32 -4.37 -6.83 -7.45
CA THR A 32 -4.84 -5.82 -8.40
C THR A 32 -5.35 -6.48 -9.67
N ASP A 33 -6.07 -5.70 -10.48
CA ASP A 33 -6.46 -6.09 -11.83
C ASP A 33 -6.47 -4.85 -12.71
N GLU A 34 -6.92 -5.02 -13.95
CA GLU A 34 -6.88 -3.93 -14.93
C GLU A 34 -7.82 -2.77 -14.61
N ASN A 35 -8.77 -2.97 -13.70
CA ASN A 35 -9.69 -1.91 -13.29
C ASN A 35 -9.14 -1.05 -12.16
N ASP A 36 -8.07 -1.49 -11.52
CA ASP A 36 -7.44 -0.75 -10.41
C ASP A 36 -6.42 0.23 -10.98
N ARG A 37 -6.89 1.37 -11.45
CA ARG A 37 -6.04 2.32 -12.16
C ARG A 37 -4.98 2.97 -11.29
N GLY A 38 -5.28 3.15 -10.01
CA GLY A 38 -4.32 3.74 -9.07
C GLY A 38 -3.32 2.72 -8.56
N LEU A 39 -3.53 1.44 -8.83
CA LEU A 39 -2.69 0.34 -8.37
C LEU A 39 -2.58 0.37 -6.85
N HIS A 40 -3.64 -0.10 -6.16
CA HIS A 40 -3.66 -0.22 -4.70
C HIS A 40 -2.78 -1.40 -4.30
N THR A 41 -1.50 -1.32 -4.60
CA THR A 41 -0.60 -2.46 -4.62
C THR A 41 0.53 -2.40 -3.62
N VAL A 42 0.69 -1.29 -2.89
CA VAL A 42 1.80 -1.12 -1.95
C VAL A 42 1.31 -1.32 -0.53
N CYS A 43 1.83 -2.34 0.17
CA CYS A 43 1.48 -2.52 1.57
C CYS A 43 2.38 -1.64 2.41
N VAL A 44 1.80 -0.58 2.97
CA VAL A 44 2.49 0.43 3.76
C VAL A 44 2.08 0.29 5.21
N LYS A 45 3.05 0.32 6.11
CA LYS A 45 2.76 0.51 7.53
C LYS A 45 2.71 2.01 7.71
N VAL A 46 1.50 2.56 7.83
CA VAL A 46 1.32 4.01 7.84
C VAL A 46 1.78 4.62 9.15
N ASN A 47 2.19 5.88 9.07
CA ASN A 47 2.53 6.66 10.26
C ASN A 47 1.80 8.01 10.17
N ASP A 48 1.84 8.77 11.25
CA ASP A 48 1.11 10.03 11.30
C ASP A 48 1.55 11.01 10.23
N GLU A 49 2.86 11.10 9.97
CA GLU A 49 3.37 12.01 8.95
C GLU A 49 2.81 11.67 7.57
N PHE A 50 2.82 10.40 7.21
CA PHE A 50 2.31 9.95 5.92
C PHE A 50 0.81 10.22 5.82
N LEU A 51 0.06 9.88 6.89
CA LEU A 51 -1.39 10.06 6.90
C LEU A 51 -1.78 11.54 6.77
N GLU A 52 -1.08 12.42 7.48
CA GLU A 52 -1.38 13.84 7.41
C GLU A 52 -1.00 14.42 6.06
N TRP A 53 0.12 14.00 5.50
CA TRP A 53 0.50 14.44 4.16
C TRP A 53 -0.55 14.03 3.13
N CYS A 54 -1.02 12.78 3.21
CA CYS A 54 -2.03 12.28 2.29
C CYS A 54 -3.31 13.09 2.39
N LYS A 55 -3.74 13.39 3.62
CA LYS A 55 -4.97 14.17 3.83
C LYS A 55 -4.84 15.55 3.21
N GLU A 56 -3.72 16.23 3.43
CA GLU A 56 -3.51 17.57 2.89
C GLU A 56 -3.39 17.54 1.37
N ALA A 57 -2.86 16.47 0.81
CA ALA A 57 -2.69 16.34 -0.63
C ALA A 57 -3.98 15.90 -1.34
N GLY A 58 -5.03 15.59 -0.60
CA GLY A 58 -6.32 15.24 -1.18
C GLY A 58 -6.73 13.78 -1.06
N ASN A 59 -5.97 12.98 -0.31
CA ASN A 59 -6.29 11.56 -0.09
C ASN A 59 -6.41 11.31 1.41
N ASP A 60 -7.59 11.61 1.96
CA ASP A 60 -7.83 11.50 3.40
C ASP A 60 -8.04 10.04 3.79
N LEU A 61 -7.03 9.45 4.42
CA LEU A 61 -7.08 8.08 4.93
C LEU A 61 -7.41 8.06 6.42
N ILE A 62 -7.60 9.23 7.04
CA ILE A 62 -7.81 9.33 8.50
C ILE A 62 -9.29 9.31 8.86
N THR A 63 -10.12 10.00 8.10
CA THR A 63 -11.53 10.13 8.43
C THR A 63 -12.27 8.82 8.16
N PRO A 64 -12.97 8.27 9.15
CA PRO A 64 -13.76 7.06 8.92
C PRO A 64 -14.90 7.28 7.94
N HIS A 65 -15.20 6.25 7.16
CA HIS A 65 -16.34 6.24 6.26
C HIS A 65 -17.11 4.94 6.50
N PRO A 66 -17.94 4.89 7.57
CA PRO A 66 -18.64 3.65 7.92
C PRO A 66 -19.52 3.09 6.80
N GLU A 67 -20.03 3.99 5.94
CA GLU A 67 -20.88 3.57 4.81
C GLU A 67 -20.13 2.69 3.82
N PHE A 68 -18.79 2.76 3.82
CA PHE A 68 -17.95 1.91 2.97
C PHE A 68 -17.17 0.87 3.79
N GLY A 69 -17.49 0.74 5.07
CA GLY A 69 -16.76 -0.17 5.95
C GLY A 69 -15.32 0.25 6.22
N PHE A 70 -15.01 1.54 6.04
CA PHE A 70 -13.65 2.06 6.24
C PHE A 70 -13.54 2.69 7.63
N PRO A 71 -12.71 2.14 8.53
CA PRO A 71 -12.64 2.63 9.91
C PRO A 71 -11.75 3.86 10.10
N GLY A 72 -11.06 4.31 9.05
CA GLY A 72 -10.00 5.31 9.20
C GLY A 72 -8.72 4.65 9.66
N LEU A 73 -7.58 5.21 9.27
CA LEU A 73 -6.29 4.63 9.62
C LEU A 73 -5.62 5.43 10.73
N VAL A 74 -4.86 4.73 11.55
CA VAL A 74 -4.03 5.33 12.60
C VAL A 74 -2.61 4.83 12.45
N ASP A 75 -1.68 5.51 13.12
CA ASP A 75 -0.27 5.13 13.09
C ASP A 75 -0.11 3.65 13.42
N GLY A 76 0.64 2.94 12.59
CA GLY A 76 0.90 1.52 12.80
C GLY A 76 0.02 0.58 11.99
N ASP A 77 -1.08 1.09 11.40
CA ASP A 77 -1.93 0.25 10.56
C ASP A 77 -1.23 -0.10 9.25
N ASN A 78 -1.56 -1.27 8.69
CA ASN A 78 -1.07 -1.67 7.37
C ASN A 78 -2.21 -1.44 6.37
N TRP A 79 -1.87 -0.86 5.24
CA TRP A 79 -2.88 -0.53 4.23
C TRP A 79 -2.31 -0.68 2.82
N CYS A 80 -3.13 -1.16 1.90
CA CYS A 80 -2.75 -1.23 0.49
C CYS A 80 -2.98 0.14 -0.14
N VAL A 81 -1.90 0.90 -0.26
CA VAL A 81 -1.94 2.27 -0.76
C VAL A 81 -1.73 2.29 -2.27
N CYS A 82 -2.34 3.24 -2.97
CA CYS A 82 -2.11 3.41 -4.39
C CYS A 82 -0.62 3.66 -4.65
N ALA A 83 -0.05 2.93 -5.61
CA ALA A 83 1.35 3.10 -5.96
C ALA A 83 1.64 4.53 -6.42
N SER A 84 0.67 5.18 -7.09
CA SER A 84 0.84 6.56 -7.51
C SER A 84 0.97 7.51 -6.32
N TRP A 85 0.23 7.26 -5.22
CA TRP A 85 0.35 8.09 -4.03
C TRP A 85 1.67 7.86 -3.32
N VAL A 86 2.14 6.61 -3.27
CA VAL A 86 3.46 6.32 -2.69
C VAL A 86 4.54 7.05 -3.49
N ALA A 87 4.49 6.98 -4.83
CA ALA A 87 5.46 7.65 -5.67
C ALA A 87 5.48 9.16 -5.39
N ARG A 88 4.30 9.79 -5.25
CA ARG A 88 4.20 11.21 -4.97
C ARG A 88 4.74 11.55 -3.58
N ALA A 89 4.44 10.72 -2.59
CA ALA A 89 4.94 10.95 -1.23
C ALA A 89 6.46 10.90 -1.19
N LEU A 90 7.05 9.92 -1.85
CA LEU A 90 8.50 9.78 -1.87
C LEU A 90 9.16 10.97 -2.58
N GLU A 91 8.54 11.47 -3.67
CA GLU A 91 9.03 12.65 -4.35
C GLU A 91 8.96 13.89 -3.46
N ALA A 92 7.97 13.94 -2.58
CA ALA A 92 7.81 15.06 -1.65
C ALA A 92 8.69 14.93 -0.41
N GLY A 93 9.50 13.86 -0.34
CA GLY A 93 10.38 13.66 0.81
C GLY A 93 9.67 13.03 2.01
N ILE A 94 8.47 12.51 1.82
CA ILE A 94 7.71 11.86 2.88
C ILE A 94 8.01 10.36 2.85
N GLY A 95 8.74 9.86 3.83
CA GLY A 95 9.06 8.44 3.92
C GLY A 95 7.88 7.62 4.38
N CYS A 96 7.84 6.37 3.95
CA CYS A 96 6.85 5.42 4.44
C CYS A 96 7.51 4.06 4.58
N SER A 97 6.99 3.25 5.49
CA SER A 97 7.52 1.91 5.74
C SER A 97 6.78 0.93 4.85
N ILE A 98 7.52 0.16 4.05
CA ILE A 98 6.94 -0.70 3.02
C ILE A 98 7.29 -2.15 3.28
N TYR A 99 6.30 -3.04 3.16
CA TYR A 99 6.51 -4.47 3.23
C TYR A 99 6.65 -5.00 1.80
N LEU A 100 7.86 -5.32 1.37
CA LEU A 100 8.07 -5.79 0.00
C LEU A 100 7.39 -7.13 -0.26
N LYS A 101 7.35 -8.01 0.74
CA LYS A 101 6.71 -9.32 0.58
C LYS A 101 5.20 -9.21 0.41
N LYS A 102 4.64 -8.07 0.78
CA LYS A 102 3.20 -7.82 0.73
C LYS A 102 2.83 -6.78 -0.31
N THR A 103 3.77 -6.36 -1.13
CA THR A 103 3.59 -5.35 -2.18
C THR A 103 3.59 -6.03 -3.54
N HIS A 104 2.55 -5.79 -4.32
CA HIS A 104 2.34 -6.45 -5.59
C HIS A 104 3.39 -6.03 -6.63
N LEU A 105 3.76 -6.98 -7.47
CA LEU A 105 4.77 -6.79 -8.52
C LEU A 105 4.46 -5.60 -9.43
N ASN A 106 3.20 -5.32 -9.70
CA ASN A 106 2.81 -4.23 -10.58
C ASN A 106 3.20 -2.85 -10.06
N THR A 107 3.55 -2.73 -8.77
CA THR A 107 4.08 -1.48 -8.22
C THR A 107 5.31 -1.03 -8.98
N LEU A 108 6.07 -1.97 -9.54
CA LEU A 108 7.31 -1.65 -10.27
C LEU A 108 7.05 -0.85 -11.54
N LYS A 109 5.81 -0.77 -12.00
CA LYS A 109 5.46 0.10 -13.12
C LYS A 109 5.59 1.57 -12.76
N LEU A 110 5.49 1.92 -11.48
CA LEU A 110 5.52 3.31 -11.01
C LEU A 110 6.69 3.62 -10.09
N VAL A 111 7.22 2.64 -9.35
CA VAL A 111 8.29 2.86 -8.37
C VAL A 111 9.36 1.80 -8.57
N PRO A 112 10.60 2.19 -8.84
CA PRO A 112 11.70 1.22 -9.04
C PRO A 112 11.96 0.40 -7.78
N ILE A 113 12.42 -0.84 -7.97
CA ILE A 113 12.71 -1.74 -6.85
C ILE A 113 13.79 -1.15 -5.92
N GLU A 114 14.78 -0.46 -6.47
CA GLU A 114 15.82 0.15 -5.63
C GLU A 114 15.25 1.18 -4.68
N THR A 115 14.25 1.94 -5.13
CA THR A 115 13.58 2.93 -4.29
C THR A 115 12.78 2.23 -3.20
N LEU A 116 12.04 1.18 -3.56
CA LEU A 116 11.25 0.44 -2.58
C LEU A 116 12.15 -0.18 -1.50
N LYS A 117 13.32 -0.69 -1.89
CA LYS A 117 14.23 -1.31 -0.92
C LYS A 117 14.73 -0.34 0.14
N LYS A 118 14.82 0.95 -0.19
CA LYS A 118 15.25 1.95 0.78
C LYS A 118 14.26 2.11 1.93
N PHE A 119 13.00 1.78 1.70
CA PHE A 119 11.95 1.95 2.69
C PHE A 119 11.39 0.61 3.18
N ALA A 120 12.01 -0.50 2.79
CA ALA A 120 11.55 -1.83 3.16
C ALA A 120 11.79 -2.13 4.64
N ILE A 121 10.79 -2.71 5.30
CA ILE A 121 10.91 -3.07 6.71
C ILE A 121 10.81 -4.58 6.93
N ASP A 122 10.68 -5.37 5.86
CA ASP A 122 10.59 -6.82 5.97
C ASP A 122 11.72 -7.55 5.25
N LEU A 123 12.81 -6.84 4.94
CA LEU A 123 14.02 -7.45 4.43
C LEU A 123 15.09 -7.42 5.52
N SER A 124 15.79 -8.52 5.68
CA SER A 124 16.86 -8.57 6.66
C SER A 124 18.21 -8.36 5.98
#